data_9ed0fc5d32e48784a4ca9f8026025110
#
_entry.id   9ed0fc5d32e48784a4ca9f8026025110
#
_cell.length_a   1.000
_cell.length_b   1.000
_cell.length_c   1.000
_cell.angle_alpha   90.00
_cell.angle_beta   90.00
_cell.angle_gamma   90.00
#
_symmetry.space_group_name_H-M   'P 1'
#
loop_
_entity.id
_entity.type
_entity.pdbx_description
1 polymer ?
#
loop_
_entity_poly.entity_id
_entity_poly.type
_entity_poly.pdbx_seq_one_letter_code
_entity_poly.pdbx_strand_id
1 'polypeptide(L)'
;MLEIKNLSKSFGDLHAVDDVSFTIEDGEIMGMIGQNGAGKTTTFRLILDFLTADQGTILWNGKPLTKNEYNIVGYLPEERGLYPKVSIEEQLIYFAQLRGKNKKDIKPKIVYWMDKFQVKGKKTDKVKTLS
;
A
#
# COMPACT_ATOMS: atom_id res chain seq x y z
N MET A 1 -0.96 -10.50 -13.28
CA MET A 1 -2.42 -10.63 -13.04
C MET A 1 -2.67 -10.88 -11.56
N LEU A 2 -3.57 -10.12 -10.92
CA LEU A 2 -4.05 -10.31 -9.55
C LEU A 2 -5.48 -10.83 -9.59
N GLU A 3 -5.76 -11.96 -8.94
CA GLU A 3 -7.08 -12.56 -8.88
C GLU A 3 -7.59 -12.63 -7.44
N ILE A 4 -8.78 -12.13 -7.20
CA ILE A 4 -9.53 -12.23 -5.94
C ILE A 4 -10.74 -13.13 -6.19
N LYS A 5 -10.90 -14.19 -5.40
CA LYS A 5 -11.96 -15.19 -5.58
C LYS A 5 -12.71 -15.43 -4.28
N ASN A 6 -14.01 -15.12 -4.28
CA ASN A 6 -14.97 -15.35 -3.20
C ASN A 6 -14.46 -14.82 -1.84
N LEU A 7 -13.86 -13.64 -1.85
CA LEU A 7 -13.24 -13.04 -0.68
C LEU A 7 -14.32 -12.57 0.29
N SER A 8 -14.25 -13.04 1.53
CA SER A 8 -15.18 -12.65 2.59
C SER A 8 -14.46 -12.35 3.89
N LYS A 9 -14.95 -11.35 4.62
CA LYS A 9 -14.46 -10.94 5.93
C LYS A 9 -15.57 -10.37 6.79
N SER A 10 -15.71 -10.92 7.99
CA SER A 10 -16.64 -10.41 9.00
C SER A 10 -15.90 -9.96 10.27
N PHE A 11 -16.50 -9.02 10.98
CA PHE A 11 -16.09 -8.56 12.31
C PHE A 11 -17.31 -8.64 13.23
N GLY A 12 -17.42 -9.73 14.00
CA GLY A 12 -18.66 -10.06 14.71
C GLY A 12 -19.81 -10.21 13.72
N ASP A 13 -20.90 -9.49 13.93
CA ASP A 13 -22.08 -9.53 13.07
C ASP A 13 -21.97 -8.66 11.80
N LEU A 14 -20.88 -7.89 11.66
CA LEU A 14 -20.65 -7.04 10.49
C LEU A 14 -19.95 -7.80 9.38
N HIS A 15 -20.64 -8.06 8.28
CA HIS A 15 -20.04 -8.55 7.03
C HIS A 15 -19.37 -7.39 6.28
N ALA A 16 -18.07 -7.18 6.52
CA ALA A 16 -17.32 -6.06 5.95
C ALA A 16 -16.96 -6.29 4.48
N VAL A 17 -16.73 -7.54 4.07
CA VAL A 17 -16.54 -7.98 2.69
C VAL A 17 -17.32 -9.27 2.53
N ASP A 18 -18.16 -9.38 1.51
CA ASP A 18 -19.05 -10.50 1.30
C ASP A 18 -18.96 -10.98 -0.15
N ASP A 19 -18.38 -12.17 -0.34
CA ASP A 19 -18.24 -12.89 -1.61
C ASP A 19 -17.71 -12.05 -2.78
N VAL A 20 -16.68 -11.25 -2.53
CA VAL A 20 -16.11 -10.35 -3.55
C VAL A 20 -15.13 -11.10 -4.45
N SER A 21 -15.35 -11.00 -5.77
CA SER A 21 -14.48 -11.60 -6.79
C SER A 21 -14.20 -10.60 -7.91
N PHE A 22 -12.93 -10.45 -8.29
CA PHE A 22 -12.49 -9.66 -9.45
C PHE A 22 -11.08 -10.04 -9.86
N THR A 23 -10.69 -9.62 -11.05
CA THR A 23 -9.33 -9.81 -11.59
C THR A 23 -8.80 -8.47 -12.06
N ILE A 24 -7.50 -8.24 -11.88
CA ILE A 24 -6.77 -7.09 -12.42
C ILE A 24 -5.65 -7.63 -13.29
N GLU A 25 -5.70 -7.31 -14.57
CA GLU A 25 -4.68 -7.73 -15.53
C GLU A 25 -3.40 -6.88 -15.42
N ASP A 26 -2.32 -7.37 -15.99
CA ASP A 26 -1.06 -6.63 -16.02
C ASP A 26 -1.22 -5.34 -16.84
N GLY A 27 -0.84 -4.21 -16.26
CA GLY A 27 -1.00 -2.88 -16.87
C GLY A 27 -2.38 -2.26 -16.73
N GLU A 28 -3.34 -2.96 -16.10
CA GLU A 28 -4.68 -2.45 -15.85
C GLU A 28 -4.74 -1.51 -14.65
N ILE A 29 -5.63 -0.52 -14.72
CA ILE A 29 -5.99 0.36 -13.59
C ILE A 29 -7.45 0.07 -13.23
N MET A 30 -7.67 -0.46 -12.03
CA MET A 30 -9.00 -0.75 -11.51
C MET A 30 -9.42 0.28 -10.46
N GLY A 31 -10.63 0.82 -10.60
CA GLY A 31 -11.24 1.69 -9.60
C GLY A 31 -12.21 0.93 -8.69
N MET A 32 -12.03 1.03 -7.37
CA MET A 32 -12.99 0.50 -6.39
C MET A 32 -13.83 1.64 -5.83
N ILE A 33 -15.11 1.66 -6.19
CA ILE A 33 -16.06 2.73 -5.84
C ILE A 33 -17.08 2.18 -4.83
N GLY A 34 -17.50 2.99 -3.88
CA GLY A 34 -18.51 2.64 -2.90
C GLY A 34 -18.59 3.67 -1.77
N GLN A 35 -19.67 3.65 -1.02
CA GLN A 35 -19.89 4.52 0.14
C GLN A 35 -18.85 4.28 1.24
N ASN A 36 -18.78 5.19 2.22
CA ASN A 36 -17.98 4.94 3.42
C ASN A 36 -18.58 3.75 4.19
N GLY A 37 -17.70 2.83 4.60
CA GLY A 37 -18.12 1.57 5.21
C GLY A 37 -18.43 0.41 4.23
N ALA A 38 -18.38 0.63 2.91
CA ALA A 38 -18.63 -0.41 1.90
C ALA A 38 -17.52 -1.48 1.77
N GLY A 39 -16.58 -1.60 2.71
CA GLY A 39 -15.55 -2.64 2.72
C GLY A 39 -14.31 -2.36 1.86
N LYS A 40 -14.22 -1.23 1.15
CA LYS A 40 -13.07 -0.91 0.27
C LYS A 40 -11.72 -1.04 0.98
N THR A 41 -11.56 -0.34 2.10
CA THR A 41 -10.30 -0.38 2.88
C THR A 41 -10.04 -1.77 3.45
N THR A 42 -11.08 -2.49 3.85
CA THR A 42 -10.96 -3.88 4.33
C THR A 42 -10.46 -4.78 3.22
N THR A 43 -11.00 -4.66 2.01
CA THR A 43 -10.55 -5.42 0.83
C THR A 43 -9.06 -5.15 0.54
N PHE A 44 -8.61 -3.88 0.53
CA PHE A 44 -7.19 -3.57 0.37
C PHE A 44 -6.32 -4.18 1.48
N ARG A 45 -6.78 -4.13 2.73
CA ARG A 45 -6.03 -4.73 3.85
C ARG A 45 -5.93 -6.26 3.76
N LEU A 46 -6.97 -6.91 3.22
CA LEU A 46 -6.94 -8.34 2.93
C LEU A 46 -5.94 -8.66 1.80
N ILE A 47 -5.98 -7.91 0.70
CA ILE A 47 -5.05 -8.07 -0.43
C ILE A 47 -3.59 -7.87 0.00
N LEU A 48 -3.34 -6.96 0.94
CA LEU A 48 -2.01 -6.64 1.46
C LEU A 48 -1.56 -7.54 2.64
N ASP A 49 -2.37 -8.55 2.99
CA ASP A 49 -2.12 -9.45 4.14
C ASP A 49 -2.00 -8.71 5.49
N PHE A 50 -2.64 -7.55 5.61
CA PHE A 50 -2.80 -6.85 6.90
C PHE A 50 -3.95 -7.42 7.73
N LEU A 51 -4.84 -8.16 7.09
CA LEU A 51 -5.96 -8.90 7.66
C LEU A 51 -6.04 -10.27 7.01
N THR A 52 -6.43 -11.26 7.79
CA THR A 52 -6.72 -12.61 7.28
C THR A 52 -8.18 -12.70 6.83
N ALA A 53 -8.41 -13.17 5.62
CA ALA A 53 -9.74 -13.45 5.11
C ALA A 53 -10.38 -14.63 5.86
N ASP A 54 -11.71 -14.59 6.01
CA ASP A 54 -12.46 -15.72 6.58
C ASP A 54 -12.71 -16.77 5.50
N GLN A 55 -12.90 -16.34 4.24
CA GLN A 55 -13.06 -17.20 3.07
C GLN A 55 -12.45 -16.54 1.82
N GLY A 56 -12.24 -17.35 0.80
CA GLY A 56 -11.73 -16.93 -0.50
C GLY A 56 -10.23 -17.04 -0.65
N THR A 57 -9.74 -16.61 -1.81
CA THR A 57 -8.32 -16.68 -2.16
C THR A 57 -7.87 -15.43 -2.88
N ILE A 58 -6.60 -15.07 -2.67
CA ILE A 58 -5.92 -13.97 -3.35
C ILE A 58 -4.71 -14.57 -4.05
N LEU A 59 -4.67 -14.46 -5.37
CA LEU A 59 -3.63 -15.08 -6.19
C LEU A 59 -2.90 -14.01 -7.01
N TRP A 60 -1.61 -14.16 -7.12
CA TRP A 60 -0.75 -13.41 -8.03
C TRP A 60 -0.18 -14.37 -9.08
N ASN A 61 -0.56 -14.14 -10.36
CA ASN A 61 -0.20 -15.04 -11.46
C ASN A 61 -0.54 -16.51 -11.17
N GLY A 62 -1.75 -16.75 -10.64
CA GLY A 62 -2.27 -18.08 -10.33
C GLY A 62 -1.69 -18.73 -9.06
N LYS A 63 -0.85 -18.04 -8.29
CA LYS A 63 -0.24 -18.53 -7.04
C LYS A 63 -0.57 -17.63 -5.86
N PRO A 64 -0.71 -18.16 -4.64
CA PRO A 64 -0.85 -17.33 -3.44
C PRO A 64 0.29 -16.32 -3.31
N LEU A 65 -0.02 -15.09 -2.91
CA LEU A 65 0.97 -14.07 -2.63
C LEU A 65 1.93 -14.53 -1.52
N THR A 66 3.21 -14.36 -1.74
CA THR A 66 4.26 -14.65 -0.76
C THR A 66 4.96 -13.36 -0.32
N LYS A 67 5.85 -13.46 0.66
CA LYS A 67 6.65 -12.32 1.11
C LYS A 67 7.46 -11.66 -0.02
N ASN A 68 7.82 -12.41 -1.05
CA ASN A 68 8.58 -11.87 -2.19
C ASN A 68 7.72 -10.94 -3.03
N GLU A 69 6.47 -11.33 -3.31
CA GLU A 69 5.53 -10.48 -4.07
C GLU A 69 5.18 -9.23 -3.27
N TYR A 70 4.98 -9.32 -1.95
CA TYR A 70 4.74 -8.14 -1.11
C TYR A 70 5.91 -7.13 -1.10
N ASN A 71 7.14 -7.55 -1.40
CA ASN A 71 8.27 -6.63 -1.52
C ASN A 71 8.18 -5.69 -2.73
N ILE A 72 7.43 -6.05 -3.76
CA ILE A 72 7.24 -5.24 -4.98
C ILE A 72 5.90 -4.49 -4.97
N VAL A 73 4.98 -4.83 -4.08
CA VAL A 73 3.70 -4.11 -3.93
C VAL A 73 3.92 -2.78 -3.22
N GLY A 74 3.42 -1.70 -3.83
CA GLY A 74 3.32 -0.38 -3.21
C GLY A 74 1.91 -0.16 -2.65
N TYR A 75 1.82 0.41 -1.47
CA TYR A 75 0.56 0.84 -0.86
C TYR A 75 0.64 2.27 -0.38
N LEU A 76 -0.31 3.08 -0.81
CA LEU A 76 -0.47 4.46 -0.33
C LEU A 76 -1.81 4.58 0.39
N PRO A 77 -1.81 4.63 1.73
CA PRO A 77 -3.05 4.78 2.50
C PRO A 77 -3.63 6.20 2.35
N GLU A 78 -4.92 6.33 2.59
CA GLU A 78 -5.61 7.62 2.65
C GLU A 78 -5.07 8.50 3.80
N GLU A 79 -4.77 7.89 4.93
CA GLU A 79 -4.15 8.57 6.06
C GLU A 79 -2.66 8.85 5.80
N ARG A 80 -2.22 10.04 6.22
CA ARG A 80 -0.87 10.53 5.95
C ARG A 80 0.24 9.76 6.67
N GLY A 81 0.21 8.57 7.01
CA GLY A 81 1.20 7.69 7.64
C GLY A 81 2.65 8.20 7.88
N LEU A 82 2.88 9.51 7.75
CA LEU A 82 4.17 10.15 7.88
C LEU A 82 4.33 10.81 9.27
N TYR A 83 5.53 10.74 9.82
CA TYR A 83 5.87 11.36 11.11
C TYR A 83 6.10 12.88 10.94
N PRO A 84 5.21 13.75 11.43
CA PRO A 84 5.25 15.19 11.13
C PRO A 84 6.53 15.90 11.60
N LYS A 85 7.18 15.39 12.65
CA LYS A 85 8.36 15.99 13.29
C LYS A 85 9.69 15.49 12.73
N VAL A 86 9.65 14.49 11.85
CA VAL A 86 10.83 13.88 11.23
C VAL A 86 11.03 14.46 9.84
N SER A 87 12.27 14.55 9.36
CA SER A 87 12.55 15.05 8.02
C SER A 87 12.12 14.06 6.93
N ILE A 88 11.89 14.57 5.72
CA ILE A 88 11.56 13.75 4.55
C ILE A 88 12.64 12.68 4.33
N GLU A 89 13.90 13.10 4.31
CA GLU A 89 15.03 12.18 4.06
C GLU A 89 15.11 11.06 5.10
N GLU A 90 15.00 11.40 6.38
CA GLU A 90 15.08 10.41 7.46
C GLU A 90 13.96 9.38 7.38
N GLN A 91 12.74 9.81 7.13
CA GLN A 91 11.60 8.88 7.01
C GLN A 91 11.75 7.96 5.81
N LEU A 92 12.07 8.51 4.63
CA LEU A 92 12.21 7.71 3.42
C LEU A 92 13.35 6.71 3.53
N ILE A 93 14.47 7.09 4.17
CA ILE A 93 15.57 6.16 4.46
C ILE A 93 15.09 5.07 5.42
N TYR A 94 14.40 5.44 6.50
CA TYR A 94 13.89 4.49 7.49
C TYR A 94 12.96 3.45 6.85
N PHE A 95 11.95 3.87 6.09
CA PHE A 95 11.04 2.93 5.41
C PHE A 95 11.75 2.06 4.37
N ALA A 96 12.74 2.59 3.67
CA ALA A 96 13.52 1.81 2.73
C ALA A 96 14.39 0.76 3.44
N GLN A 97 14.98 1.10 4.58
CA GLN A 97 15.77 0.16 5.38
C GLN A 97 14.92 -0.96 5.98
N LEU A 98 13.67 -0.68 6.39
CA LEU A 98 12.71 -1.72 6.81
C LEU A 98 12.44 -2.75 5.71
N ARG A 99 12.59 -2.34 4.44
CA ARG A 99 12.49 -3.23 3.25
C ARG A 99 13.86 -3.75 2.78
N GLY A 100 14.88 -3.74 3.64
CA GLY A 100 16.21 -4.26 3.34
C GLY A 100 17.02 -3.45 2.34
N LYS A 101 16.64 -2.18 2.04
CA LYS A 101 17.37 -1.33 1.12
C LYS A 101 18.52 -0.59 1.82
N ASN A 102 19.61 -0.37 1.08
CA ASN A 102 20.79 0.32 1.62
C ASN A 102 20.60 1.84 1.59
N LYS A 103 20.96 2.52 2.66
CA LYS A 103 20.90 3.99 2.78
C LYS A 103 21.64 4.72 1.64
N LYS A 104 22.79 4.20 1.21
CA LYS A 104 23.59 4.80 0.13
C LYS A 104 22.84 4.82 -1.20
N ASP A 105 22.07 3.78 -1.49
CA ASP A 105 21.32 3.63 -2.74
C ASP A 105 20.02 4.45 -2.75
N ILE A 106 19.49 4.74 -1.57
CA ILE A 106 18.21 5.46 -1.41
C ILE A 106 18.39 6.98 -1.52
N LYS A 107 19.47 7.53 -0.98
CA LYS A 107 19.72 9.00 -0.98
C LYS A 107 19.58 9.65 -2.36
N PRO A 108 20.22 9.16 -3.43
CA PRO A 108 20.06 9.75 -4.76
C PRO A 108 18.62 9.59 -5.30
N LYS A 109 17.95 8.49 -4.96
CA LYS A 109 16.54 8.27 -5.38
C LYS A 109 15.59 9.25 -4.70
N ILE A 110 15.83 9.62 -3.45
CA ILE A 110 15.03 10.65 -2.76
C ILE A 110 15.11 11.97 -3.52
N VAL A 111 16.31 12.42 -3.87
CA VAL A 111 16.50 13.66 -4.63
C VAL A 111 15.78 13.59 -5.98
N TYR A 112 15.98 12.50 -6.72
CA TYR A 112 15.32 12.28 -8.01
C TYR A 112 13.78 12.36 -7.92
N TRP A 113 13.18 11.68 -6.93
CA TRP A 113 11.73 11.67 -6.80
C TRP A 113 11.16 13.00 -6.29
N MET A 114 11.87 13.68 -5.39
CA MET A 114 11.47 15.03 -4.94
C MET A 114 11.46 16.02 -6.10
N ASP A 115 12.46 15.95 -6.99
CA ASP A 115 12.52 16.78 -8.19
C ASP A 115 11.39 16.42 -9.16
N LYS A 116 11.23 15.14 -9.46
CA LYS A 116 10.20 14.64 -10.39
C LYS A 116 8.78 15.01 -9.96
N PHE A 117 8.48 14.95 -8.66
CA PHE A 117 7.19 15.35 -8.10
C PHE A 117 7.10 16.86 -7.79
N GLN A 118 8.13 17.63 -8.10
CA GLN A 118 8.19 19.07 -7.81
C GLN A 118 7.84 19.39 -6.35
N VAL A 119 8.36 18.59 -5.42
CA VAL A 119 8.11 18.78 -4.00
C VAL A 119 8.69 20.12 -3.55
N LYS A 120 7.83 21.03 -3.10
CA LYS A 120 8.26 22.31 -2.55
C LYS A 120 8.85 22.09 -1.16
N GLY A 121 10.16 22.35 -1.02
CA GLY A 121 10.88 22.15 0.23
C GLY A 121 12.19 21.38 0.05
N LYS A 122 12.98 21.34 1.10
CA LYS A 122 14.26 20.60 1.14
C LYS A 122 14.05 19.21 1.75
N LYS A 123 14.83 18.22 1.34
CA LYS A 123 14.79 16.87 1.91
C LYS A 123 15.03 16.84 3.44
N THR A 124 15.69 17.86 3.96
CA THR A 124 15.94 18.06 5.40
C THR A 124 14.78 18.72 6.14
N ASP A 125 13.78 19.21 5.42
CA ASP A 125 12.61 19.86 6.05
C ASP A 125 11.74 18.82 6.73
N LYS A 126 11.13 19.21 7.85
CA LYS A 126 10.17 18.35 8.56
C LYS A 126 8.87 18.24 7.76
N VAL A 127 8.27 17.06 7.76
CA VAL A 127 7.02 16.82 7.00
C VAL A 127 5.92 17.81 7.33
N LYS A 128 5.80 18.24 8.60
CA LYS A 128 4.80 19.22 9.03
C LYS A 128 4.93 20.60 8.34
N THR A 129 6.10 20.92 7.78
CA THR A 129 6.35 22.21 7.11
C THR A 129 6.04 22.16 5.62
N LEU A 130 5.71 20.97 5.09
CA LEU A 130 5.28 20.81 3.71
C LEU A 130 3.76 21.01 3.63
N SER A 131 3.36 21.95 2.85
CA SER A 131 1.94 22.18 2.53
C SER A 131 1.49 21.31 1.35
#